data_08ae2b34ee92d613ab248790db3d2afa
#
_entry.id   08ae2b34ee92d613ab248790db3d2afa
#
_cell.length_a   1.000
_cell.length_b   1.000
_cell.length_c   1.000
_cell.angle_alpha   90.00
_cell.angle_beta   90.00
_cell.angle_gamma   90.00
#
_symmetry.space_group_name_H-M   'P 1'
#
loop_
_entity.id
_entity.type
_entity.pdbx_description
1 polymer ?
#
loop_
_entity_poly.entity_id
_entity_poly.type
_entity_poly.pdbx_seq_one_letter_code
_entity_poly.pdbx_strand_id
1 'polypeptide(L)'
;MAEAQQVADSRVADLVRAGKVRVALFLPQYAKDPVTGERRVDVHLMETARALAMRLGVELQILEYPTPSKVMEGLNAGTCDVAFMGNESSRAGEVGFSSPVFELDYTYLVPAGSSIRRIADADRPGIRIAVVRNHASTLTLSRLLKHAELVYAETPDPTFDLLRTGRADAWASVGFVLQAYSARLPGSRVLEDRYGANLLAMAVAKSHAGRLAYISEFVEEAKASGVVQQAIERGGLRGLHVAPPANPGAQK
;
A
#
# COMPACT_ATOMS: atom_id res chain seq x y z
N MET A 1 13.70 40.24 19.16
CA MET A 1 13.47 39.56 17.86
C MET A 1 12.15 38.84 17.95
N ALA A 2 11.13 39.34 17.24
CA ALA A 2 9.81 38.73 17.26
C ALA A 2 9.87 37.45 16.41
N GLU A 3 9.71 36.30 17.03
CA GLU A 3 9.38 35.07 16.33
C GLU A 3 8.06 35.31 15.60
N ALA A 4 8.12 35.29 14.27
CA ALA A 4 6.94 35.27 13.44
C ALA A 4 6.22 33.95 13.74
N GLN A 5 5.20 34.01 14.60
CA GLN A 5 4.31 32.91 14.89
C GLN A 5 3.62 32.56 13.57
N GLN A 6 4.13 31.55 12.89
CA GLN A 6 3.55 31.04 11.64
C GLN A 6 2.13 30.64 11.95
N VAL A 7 1.15 31.41 11.44
CA VAL A 7 -0.28 31.12 11.67
C VAL A 7 -0.53 29.72 11.15
N ALA A 8 -0.80 28.79 12.04
CA ALA A 8 -1.07 27.41 11.67
C ALA A 8 -2.24 27.35 10.69
N ASP A 9 -2.09 26.59 9.61
CA ASP A 9 -3.17 26.39 8.65
C ASP A 9 -4.44 25.90 9.39
N SER A 10 -5.53 26.64 9.23
CA SER A 10 -6.78 26.38 9.96
C SER A 10 -7.34 24.98 9.71
N ARG A 11 -7.01 24.38 8.56
CA ARG A 11 -7.44 23.03 8.16
C ARG A 11 -6.84 21.91 9.02
N VAL A 12 -5.74 22.18 9.71
CA VAL A 12 -4.97 21.23 10.56
C VAL A 12 -4.58 21.84 11.90
N ALA A 13 -5.18 22.95 12.27
CA ALA A 13 -4.86 23.68 13.51
C ALA A 13 -5.06 22.83 14.78
N ASP A 14 -5.97 21.87 14.74
CA ASP A 14 -6.18 20.91 15.84
C ASP A 14 -4.98 19.97 16.03
N LEU A 15 -4.37 19.49 14.94
CA LEU A 15 -3.17 18.65 14.98
C LEU A 15 -1.96 19.44 15.49
N VAL A 16 -1.78 20.67 15.00
CA VAL A 16 -0.71 21.57 15.46
C VAL A 16 -0.86 21.89 16.95
N ARG A 17 -2.08 22.18 17.41
CA ARG A 17 -2.38 22.42 18.81
C ARG A 17 -2.17 21.19 19.69
N ALA A 18 -2.48 19.99 19.17
CA ALA A 18 -2.23 18.72 19.86
C ALA A 18 -0.74 18.34 19.92
N GLY A 19 0.12 19.03 19.15
CA GLY A 19 1.56 18.78 19.06
C GLY A 19 1.93 17.43 18.43
N LYS A 20 0.99 16.72 17.83
CA LYS A 20 1.21 15.41 17.23
C LYS A 20 0.24 15.10 16.10
N VAL A 21 0.69 14.22 15.19
CA VAL A 21 -0.16 13.57 14.19
C VAL A 21 -0.12 12.04 14.41
N ARG A 22 -1.30 11.44 14.56
CA ARG A 22 -1.48 10.00 14.77
C ARG A 22 -1.76 9.33 13.44
N VAL A 23 -0.78 8.58 12.94
CA VAL A 23 -0.89 7.86 11.66
C VAL A 23 -1.19 6.40 11.92
N ALA A 24 -2.35 5.95 11.47
CA ALA A 24 -2.79 4.56 11.60
C ALA A 24 -2.26 3.70 10.47
N LEU A 25 -1.73 2.54 10.82
CA LEU A 25 -1.31 1.47 9.92
C LEU A 25 -1.94 0.16 10.37
N PHE A 26 -2.04 -0.81 9.46
CA PHE A 26 -2.57 -2.14 9.75
C PHE A 26 -1.68 -3.23 9.15
N LEU A 27 -1.83 -4.45 9.62
CA LEU A 27 -1.18 -5.60 9.00
C LEU A 27 -1.74 -5.80 7.57
N PRO A 28 -0.92 -5.95 6.51
CA PRO A 28 0.51 -6.27 6.46
C PRO A 28 1.45 -5.07 6.19
N GLN A 29 1.11 -3.83 6.54
CA GLN A 29 1.96 -2.64 6.34
C GLN A 29 3.20 -2.61 7.26
N TYR A 30 3.51 -3.74 7.85
CA TYR A 30 4.67 -3.97 8.71
C TYR A 30 5.51 -5.09 8.12
N ALA A 31 6.76 -4.80 7.79
CA ALA A 31 7.74 -5.81 7.47
C ALA A 31 8.15 -6.55 8.75
N LYS A 32 8.33 -7.88 8.64
CA LYS A 32 8.90 -8.66 9.72
C LYS A 32 10.41 -8.79 9.49
N ASP A 33 11.22 -8.37 10.45
CA ASP A 33 12.65 -8.57 10.41
C ASP A 33 12.94 -10.08 10.36
N PRO A 34 13.69 -10.56 9.36
CA PRO A 34 13.91 -11.99 9.18
C PRO A 34 14.81 -12.62 10.25
N VAL A 35 15.58 -11.79 10.98
CA VAL A 35 16.52 -12.26 12.01
C VAL A 35 15.91 -12.17 13.40
N THR A 36 15.36 -10.99 13.75
CA THR A 36 14.83 -10.75 15.11
C THR A 36 13.36 -11.14 15.25
N GLY A 37 12.63 -11.26 14.13
CA GLY A 37 11.19 -11.48 14.12
C GLY A 37 10.37 -10.24 14.50
N GLU A 38 11.03 -9.12 14.82
CA GLU A 38 10.36 -7.87 15.13
C GLU A 38 9.60 -7.32 13.92
N ARG A 39 8.44 -6.72 14.19
CA ARG A 39 7.70 -5.99 13.17
C ARG A 39 8.20 -4.56 13.11
N ARG A 40 8.48 -4.11 11.89
CA ARG A 40 8.85 -2.71 11.62
C ARG A 40 7.91 -2.17 10.55
N VAL A 41 7.53 -0.93 10.71
CA VAL A 41 6.76 -0.22 9.67
C VAL A 41 7.58 -0.18 8.39
N ASP A 42 6.93 -0.45 7.27
CA ASP A 42 7.57 -0.35 5.95
C ASP A 42 8.16 1.04 5.76
N VAL A 43 9.42 1.10 5.32
CA VAL A 43 10.24 2.32 5.26
C VAL A 43 9.54 3.44 4.48
N HIS A 44 8.93 3.12 3.33
CA HIS A 44 8.26 4.11 2.49
C HIS A 44 7.06 4.77 3.19
N LEU A 45 6.31 4.01 4.00
CA LEU A 45 5.19 4.55 4.79
C LEU A 45 5.70 5.42 5.93
N MET A 46 6.73 4.95 6.64
CA MET A 46 7.35 5.67 7.75
C MET A 46 7.94 6.99 7.29
N GLU A 47 8.71 7.00 6.19
CA GLU A 47 9.34 8.22 5.67
C GLU A 47 8.31 9.24 5.18
N THR A 48 7.24 8.77 4.53
CA THR A 48 6.16 9.66 4.09
C THR A 48 5.37 10.23 5.27
N ALA A 49 5.11 9.43 6.32
CA ALA A 49 4.47 9.89 7.55
C ALA A 49 5.34 10.91 8.30
N ARG A 50 6.68 10.69 8.34
CA ARG A 50 7.64 11.65 8.90
C ARG A 50 7.63 12.98 8.15
N ALA A 51 7.61 12.93 6.83
CA ALA A 51 7.54 14.14 6.01
C ALA A 51 6.26 14.96 6.29
N LEU A 52 5.12 14.28 6.49
CA LEU A 52 3.89 14.95 6.91
C LEU A 52 4.03 15.61 8.29
N ALA A 53 4.55 14.87 9.27
CA ALA A 53 4.75 15.40 10.64
C ALA A 53 5.71 16.60 10.66
N MET A 54 6.78 16.54 9.88
CA MET A 54 7.73 17.65 9.70
C MET A 54 7.05 18.88 9.07
N ARG A 55 6.22 18.70 8.03
CA ARG A 55 5.46 19.80 7.43
C ARG A 55 4.48 20.45 8.41
N LEU A 56 3.85 19.64 9.28
CA LEU A 56 2.96 20.12 10.33
C LEU A 56 3.70 20.75 11.53
N GLY A 57 5.00 20.50 11.68
CA GLY A 57 5.79 20.91 12.84
C GLY A 57 5.39 20.20 14.15
N VAL A 58 4.98 18.92 14.05
CA VAL A 58 4.45 18.13 15.17
C VAL A 58 5.15 16.78 15.28
N GLU A 59 4.96 16.10 16.42
CA GLU A 59 5.44 14.74 16.65
C GLU A 59 4.66 13.72 15.80
N LEU A 60 5.35 12.70 15.24
CA LEU A 60 4.74 11.54 14.60
C LEU A 60 4.45 10.45 15.61
N GLN A 61 3.21 10.02 15.69
CA GLN A 61 2.79 8.84 16.44
C GLN A 61 2.21 7.79 15.51
N ILE A 62 2.83 6.61 15.42
CA ILE A 62 2.31 5.48 14.64
C ILE A 62 1.40 4.64 15.53
N LEU A 63 0.20 4.32 15.04
CA LEU A 63 -0.78 3.48 15.70
C LEU A 63 -1.04 2.23 14.87
N GLU A 64 -0.88 1.05 15.49
CA GLU A 64 -1.15 -0.24 14.84
C GLU A 64 -2.60 -0.66 15.06
N TYR A 65 -3.25 -1.04 13.98
CA TYR A 65 -4.61 -1.60 13.98
C TYR A 65 -4.61 -3.01 13.36
N PRO A 66 -5.49 -3.90 13.81
CA PRO A 66 -5.51 -5.28 13.31
C PRO A 66 -6.03 -5.39 11.87
N THR A 67 -6.95 -4.52 11.45
CA THR A 67 -7.60 -4.58 10.14
C THR A 67 -7.91 -3.19 9.58
N PRO A 68 -8.10 -3.06 8.25
CA PRO A 68 -8.57 -1.82 7.63
C PRO A 68 -9.87 -1.27 8.22
N SER A 69 -10.82 -2.14 8.56
CA SER A 69 -12.09 -1.72 9.17
C SER A 69 -11.87 -1.04 10.52
N LYS A 70 -10.95 -1.57 11.35
CA LYS A 70 -10.59 -0.95 12.63
C LYS A 70 -9.87 0.38 12.46
N VAL A 71 -9.10 0.56 11.37
CA VAL A 71 -8.54 1.86 11.01
C VAL A 71 -9.65 2.87 10.69
N MET A 72 -10.64 2.49 9.87
CA MET A 72 -11.76 3.37 9.53
C MET A 72 -12.60 3.75 10.76
N GLU A 73 -12.87 2.78 11.65
CA GLU A 73 -13.49 3.06 12.96
C GLU A 73 -12.65 4.07 13.76
N GLY A 74 -11.32 3.90 13.80
CA GLY A 74 -10.40 4.79 14.51
C GLY A 74 -10.38 6.21 13.95
N LEU A 75 -10.38 6.37 12.61
CA LEU A 75 -10.48 7.66 11.96
C LEU A 75 -11.79 8.36 12.33
N ASN A 76 -12.92 7.67 12.23
CA ASN A 76 -14.24 8.24 12.51
C ASN A 76 -14.47 8.53 14.00
N ALA A 77 -13.85 7.76 14.89
CA ALA A 77 -13.86 8.00 16.34
C ALA A 77 -12.82 9.05 16.79
N GLY A 78 -11.94 9.54 15.89
CA GLY A 78 -10.89 10.49 16.23
C GLY A 78 -9.78 9.92 17.10
N THR A 79 -9.59 8.59 17.12
CA THR A 79 -8.47 7.94 17.82
C THR A 79 -7.19 7.94 17.00
N CYS A 80 -7.28 8.11 15.68
CA CYS A 80 -6.19 8.43 14.77
C CYS A 80 -6.60 9.57 13.82
N ASP A 81 -5.62 10.18 13.17
CA ASP A 81 -5.83 11.41 12.39
C ASP A 81 -5.73 11.17 10.90
N VAL A 82 -4.83 10.29 10.49
CA VAL A 82 -4.53 9.94 9.10
C VAL A 82 -4.21 8.44 9.04
N ALA A 83 -4.46 7.81 7.90
CA ALA A 83 -4.09 6.41 7.68
C ALA A 83 -3.61 6.19 6.24
N PHE A 84 -2.74 5.20 6.01
CA PHE A 84 -2.45 4.71 4.65
C PHE A 84 -3.39 3.56 4.33
N MET A 85 -4.18 3.70 3.26
CA MET A 85 -5.17 2.69 2.86
C MET A 85 -5.29 2.60 1.33
N GLY A 86 -5.63 1.41 0.84
CA GLY A 86 -6.04 1.25 -0.56
C GLY A 86 -7.26 2.12 -0.86
N ASN A 87 -7.15 2.92 -1.93
CA ASN A 87 -8.22 3.80 -2.39
C ASN A 87 -9.28 2.96 -3.14
N GLU A 88 -10.12 2.28 -2.38
CA GLU A 88 -11.19 1.45 -2.90
C GLU A 88 -12.53 2.17 -2.82
N SER A 89 -13.32 2.13 -3.90
CA SER A 89 -14.64 2.78 -3.97
C SER A 89 -15.60 2.32 -2.87
N SER A 90 -15.48 1.08 -2.41
CA SER A 90 -16.27 0.52 -1.30
C SER A 90 -16.06 1.26 0.03
N ARG A 91 -14.89 1.90 0.22
CA ARG A 91 -14.54 2.65 1.44
C ARG A 91 -14.83 4.15 1.36
N ALA A 92 -15.04 4.68 0.15
CA ALA A 92 -15.27 6.12 -0.06
C ALA A 92 -16.54 6.66 0.62
N GLY A 93 -17.46 5.78 1.01
CA GLY A 93 -18.64 6.12 1.82
C GLY A 93 -18.31 6.46 3.28
N GLU A 94 -17.22 5.92 3.83
CA GLU A 94 -16.88 5.97 5.25
C GLU A 94 -15.75 6.94 5.58
N VAL A 95 -14.75 7.05 4.70
CA VAL A 95 -13.57 7.92 4.88
C VAL A 95 -13.30 8.76 3.63
N GLY A 96 -12.58 9.87 3.79
CA GLY A 96 -12.07 10.68 2.69
C GLY A 96 -10.67 10.24 2.30
N PHE A 97 -10.39 10.11 1.00
CA PHE A 97 -9.07 9.77 0.46
C PHE A 97 -8.40 10.95 -0.24
N SER A 98 -7.11 11.12 0.01
CA SER A 98 -6.27 11.98 -0.83
C SER A 98 -6.14 11.40 -2.24
N SER A 99 -5.47 12.12 -3.14
CA SER A 99 -4.87 11.47 -4.31
C SER A 99 -3.93 10.33 -3.86
N PRO A 100 -3.77 9.28 -4.68
CA PRO A 100 -2.84 8.19 -4.35
C PRO A 100 -1.42 8.69 -4.16
N VAL A 101 -0.74 8.14 -3.16
CA VAL A 101 0.68 8.36 -2.85
C VAL A 101 1.54 7.35 -3.58
N PHE A 102 1.15 6.08 -3.47
CA PHE A 102 1.88 4.94 -4.02
C PHE A 102 1.00 4.13 -4.98
N GLU A 103 1.67 3.55 -5.97
CA GLU A 103 1.12 2.53 -6.84
C GLU A 103 1.90 1.22 -6.64
N LEU A 104 1.18 0.15 -6.26
CA LEU A 104 1.74 -1.15 -5.94
C LEU A 104 1.35 -2.13 -7.05
N ASP A 105 2.35 -2.63 -7.79
CA ASP A 105 2.13 -3.56 -8.89
C ASP A 105 1.59 -4.91 -8.43
N TYR A 106 0.62 -5.44 -9.16
CA TYR A 106 0.18 -6.82 -9.09
C TYR A 106 0.86 -7.63 -10.20
N THR A 107 1.63 -8.63 -9.83
CA THR A 107 2.38 -9.45 -10.77
C THR A 107 2.42 -10.93 -10.32
N TYR A 108 3.28 -11.74 -10.92
CA TYR A 108 3.45 -13.14 -10.58
C TYR A 108 4.86 -13.45 -10.09
N LEU A 109 4.94 -14.34 -9.10
CA LEU A 109 6.13 -15.13 -8.79
C LEU A 109 5.99 -16.48 -9.51
N VAL A 110 7.02 -16.86 -10.25
CA VAL A 110 7.08 -18.15 -10.95
C VAL A 110 8.32 -18.94 -10.51
N PRO A 111 8.25 -20.29 -10.46
CA PRO A 111 9.36 -21.13 -10.03
C PRO A 111 10.47 -21.16 -11.08
N ALA A 112 11.61 -21.72 -10.71
CA ALA A 112 12.71 -22.00 -11.62
C ALA A 112 12.24 -22.84 -12.82
N GLY A 113 12.73 -22.49 -14.01
CA GLY A 113 12.38 -23.22 -15.23
C GLY A 113 10.97 -22.96 -15.79
N SER A 114 10.14 -22.14 -15.13
CA SER A 114 8.79 -21.81 -15.62
C SER A 114 8.82 -21.24 -17.04
N SER A 115 7.89 -21.69 -17.87
CA SER A 115 7.65 -21.14 -19.23
C SER A 115 6.91 -19.80 -19.22
N ILE A 116 6.32 -19.42 -18.09
CA ILE A 116 5.63 -18.12 -17.91
C ILE A 116 6.70 -17.04 -17.82
N ARG A 117 6.80 -16.19 -18.85
CA ARG A 117 7.77 -15.10 -18.96
C ARG A 117 7.14 -13.73 -18.79
N ARG A 118 5.86 -13.61 -19.14
CA ARG A 118 5.05 -12.40 -19.08
C ARG A 118 3.66 -12.73 -18.51
N ILE A 119 2.95 -11.71 -18.06
CA ILE A 119 1.57 -11.85 -17.55
C ILE A 119 0.68 -12.61 -18.53
N ALA A 120 0.76 -12.28 -19.82
CA ALA A 120 -0.05 -12.91 -20.86
C ALA A 120 0.20 -14.43 -21.02
N ASP A 121 1.35 -14.94 -20.58
CA ASP A 121 1.68 -16.35 -20.66
C ASP A 121 0.92 -17.20 -19.63
N ALA A 122 0.40 -16.57 -18.57
CA ALA A 122 -0.24 -17.28 -17.47
C ALA A 122 -1.72 -17.60 -17.71
N ASP A 123 -2.42 -16.88 -18.60
CA ASP A 123 -3.85 -17.13 -18.84
C ASP A 123 -4.06 -18.19 -19.94
N ARG A 124 -3.73 -19.44 -19.63
CA ARG A 124 -3.88 -20.60 -20.54
C ARG A 124 -4.56 -21.76 -19.82
N PRO A 125 -5.27 -22.64 -20.56
CA PRO A 125 -5.81 -23.88 -19.99
C PRO A 125 -4.72 -24.72 -19.34
N GLY A 126 -5.01 -25.22 -18.14
CA GLY A 126 -4.09 -26.07 -17.36
C GLY A 126 -3.06 -25.30 -16.52
N ILE A 127 -2.97 -23.97 -16.64
CA ILE A 127 -2.17 -23.15 -15.72
C ILE A 127 -2.96 -22.90 -14.44
N ARG A 128 -2.31 -23.14 -13.30
CA ARG A 128 -2.86 -22.94 -11.94
C ARG A 128 -2.13 -21.78 -11.30
N ILE A 129 -2.89 -20.76 -10.85
CA ILE A 129 -2.35 -19.57 -10.23
C ILE A 129 -2.77 -19.55 -8.76
N ALA A 130 -1.79 -19.65 -7.85
CA ALA A 130 -2.04 -19.53 -6.42
C ALA A 130 -2.38 -18.09 -6.06
N VAL A 131 -3.36 -17.91 -5.19
CA VAL A 131 -3.84 -16.59 -4.74
C VAL A 131 -4.28 -16.63 -3.29
N VAL A 132 -4.16 -15.49 -2.61
CA VAL A 132 -4.75 -15.30 -1.27
C VAL A 132 -6.22 -14.92 -1.43
N ARG A 133 -7.10 -15.65 -0.74
CA ARG A 133 -8.55 -15.42 -0.79
C ARG A 133 -8.91 -13.97 -0.38
N ASN A 134 -9.82 -13.36 -1.12
CA ASN A 134 -10.32 -11.99 -0.90
C ASN A 134 -9.25 -10.89 -0.88
N HIS A 135 -8.02 -11.17 -1.32
CA HIS A 135 -7.02 -10.13 -1.49
C HIS A 135 -7.35 -9.26 -2.72
N ALA A 136 -7.05 -7.96 -2.67
CA ALA A 136 -7.38 -7.03 -3.75
C ALA A 136 -6.77 -7.45 -5.10
N SER A 137 -5.52 -7.95 -5.11
CA SER A 137 -4.88 -8.49 -6.32
C SER A 137 -5.63 -9.69 -6.91
N THR A 138 -6.20 -10.54 -6.03
CA THR A 138 -7.01 -11.70 -6.45
C THR A 138 -8.32 -11.27 -7.06
N LEU A 139 -9.01 -10.30 -6.45
CA LEU A 139 -10.25 -9.74 -6.99
C LEU A 139 -10.05 -9.06 -8.36
N THR A 140 -8.91 -8.39 -8.54
CA THR A 140 -8.53 -7.83 -9.84
C THR A 140 -8.28 -8.95 -10.85
N LEU A 141 -7.46 -9.95 -10.49
CA LEU A 141 -7.08 -11.03 -11.37
C LEU A 141 -8.27 -11.89 -11.80
N SER A 142 -9.20 -12.20 -10.89
CA SER A 142 -10.39 -13.01 -11.19
C SER A 142 -11.31 -12.41 -12.26
N ARG A 143 -11.23 -11.10 -12.50
CA ARG A 143 -11.98 -10.40 -13.57
C ARG A 143 -11.25 -10.42 -14.90
N LEU A 144 -9.95 -10.68 -14.90
CA LEU A 144 -9.10 -10.64 -16.09
C LEU A 144 -8.89 -12.01 -16.72
N LEU A 145 -8.77 -13.06 -15.91
CA LEU A 145 -8.51 -14.42 -16.36
C LEU A 145 -9.71 -15.00 -17.11
N LYS A 146 -9.39 -15.75 -18.18
CA LYS A 146 -10.38 -16.46 -19.01
C LYS A 146 -10.17 -17.98 -19.04
N HIS A 147 -8.93 -18.43 -18.84
CA HIS A 147 -8.54 -19.82 -19.09
C HIS A 147 -7.81 -20.47 -17.91
N ALA A 148 -6.99 -19.71 -17.18
CA ALA A 148 -6.22 -20.24 -16.07
C ALA A 148 -7.10 -20.45 -14.82
N GLU A 149 -6.70 -21.40 -13.98
CA GLU A 149 -7.40 -21.75 -12.75
C GLU A 149 -6.80 -21.03 -11.54
N LEU A 150 -7.64 -20.49 -10.65
CA LEU A 150 -7.21 -19.93 -9.39
C LEU A 150 -7.23 -20.99 -8.29
N VAL A 151 -6.07 -21.17 -7.62
CA VAL A 151 -5.92 -22.05 -6.46
C VAL A 151 -5.81 -21.18 -5.20
N TYR A 152 -6.78 -21.27 -4.33
CA TYR A 152 -6.93 -20.37 -3.19
C TYR A 152 -6.25 -20.91 -1.93
N ALA A 153 -5.62 -20.01 -1.18
CA ALA A 153 -5.21 -20.21 0.21
C ALA A 153 -5.63 -18.98 1.04
N GLU A 154 -5.64 -19.11 2.36
CA GLU A 154 -6.15 -18.05 3.24
C GLU A 154 -5.12 -16.99 3.58
N THR A 155 -3.83 -17.33 3.53
CA THR A 155 -2.72 -16.44 3.88
C THR A 155 -1.52 -16.63 2.95
N PRO A 156 -0.52 -15.72 2.95
CA PRO A 156 0.63 -15.79 2.05
C PRO A 156 1.47 -17.07 2.17
N ASP A 157 1.75 -17.57 3.39
CA ASP A 157 2.60 -18.76 3.56
C ASP A 157 1.99 -20.02 2.93
N PRO A 158 0.73 -20.41 3.18
CA PRO A 158 0.09 -21.52 2.45
C PRO A 158 0.01 -21.28 0.94
N THR A 159 -0.14 -20.02 0.48
CA THR A 159 -0.16 -19.71 -0.96
C THR A 159 1.22 -19.96 -1.58
N PHE A 160 2.28 -19.55 -0.89
CA PHE A 160 3.65 -19.85 -1.29
C PHE A 160 3.92 -21.36 -1.33
N ASP A 161 3.41 -22.13 -0.38
CA ASP A 161 3.53 -23.59 -0.37
C ASP A 161 2.86 -24.26 -1.57
N LEU A 162 1.75 -23.71 -2.08
CA LEU A 162 1.16 -24.20 -3.34
C LEU A 162 2.15 -24.07 -4.51
N LEU A 163 2.85 -22.94 -4.62
CA LEU A 163 3.86 -22.72 -5.65
C LEU A 163 5.08 -23.63 -5.43
N ARG A 164 5.63 -23.65 -4.23
CA ARG A 164 6.85 -24.40 -3.88
C ARG A 164 6.71 -25.90 -4.06
N THR A 165 5.51 -26.45 -3.85
CA THR A 165 5.22 -27.89 -4.00
C THR A 165 4.71 -28.28 -5.39
N GLY A 166 4.69 -27.35 -6.36
CA GLY A 166 4.21 -27.61 -7.72
C GLY A 166 2.69 -27.80 -7.84
N ARG A 167 1.93 -27.44 -6.82
CA ARG A 167 0.46 -27.44 -6.87
C ARG A 167 -0.10 -26.21 -7.58
N ALA A 168 0.73 -25.21 -7.80
CA ALA A 168 0.46 -24.06 -8.66
C ALA A 168 1.68 -23.75 -9.52
N ASP A 169 1.47 -23.13 -10.66
CA ASP A 169 2.48 -22.82 -11.68
C ASP A 169 2.95 -21.36 -11.56
N ALA A 170 2.16 -20.51 -10.90
CA ALA A 170 2.47 -19.12 -10.54
C ALA A 170 1.78 -18.74 -9.23
N TRP A 171 2.28 -17.71 -8.56
CA TRP A 171 1.60 -17.05 -7.44
C TRP A 171 1.38 -15.57 -7.77
N ALA A 172 0.13 -15.12 -7.71
CA ALA A 172 -0.27 -13.75 -7.98
C ALA A 172 -0.41 -12.95 -6.67
N SER A 173 0.29 -11.83 -6.57
CA SER A 173 0.20 -10.90 -5.41
C SER A 173 0.82 -9.54 -5.74
N VAL A 174 1.03 -8.73 -4.72
CA VAL A 174 1.78 -7.48 -4.79
C VAL A 174 3.27 -7.76 -5.00
N GLY A 175 3.93 -7.03 -5.88
CA GLY A 175 5.30 -7.27 -6.34
C GLY A 175 6.32 -7.38 -5.20
N PHE A 176 6.30 -6.48 -4.22
CA PHE A 176 7.26 -6.53 -3.10
C PHE A 176 7.06 -7.74 -2.18
N VAL A 177 5.80 -8.19 -1.99
CA VAL A 177 5.50 -9.42 -1.25
C VAL A 177 6.11 -10.62 -1.98
N LEU A 178 5.89 -10.70 -3.29
CA LEU A 178 6.46 -11.77 -4.12
C LEU A 178 7.98 -11.77 -4.10
N GLN A 179 8.61 -10.58 -4.06
CA GLN A 179 10.07 -10.44 -3.96
C GLN A 179 10.61 -11.02 -2.66
N ALA A 180 9.96 -10.74 -1.53
CA ALA A 180 10.35 -11.31 -0.23
C ALA A 180 10.28 -12.84 -0.22
N TYR A 181 9.27 -13.42 -0.86
CA TYR A 181 9.11 -14.87 -0.95
C TYR A 181 10.03 -15.51 -2.03
N SER A 182 10.35 -14.79 -3.10
CA SER A 182 11.30 -15.25 -4.12
C SER A 182 12.68 -15.57 -3.53
N ALA A 183 13.12 -14.81 -2.53
CA ALA A 183 14.35 -15.09 -1.80
C ALA A 183 14.36 -16.46 -1.10
N ARG A 184 13.18 -17.02 -0.83
CA ARG A 184 13.00 -18.35 -0.19
C ARG A 184 12.83 -19.49 -1.21
N LEU A 185 12.82 -19.18 -2.52
CA LEU A 185 12.65 -20.16 -3.61
C LEU A 185 13.74 -19.95 -4.67
N PRO A 186 14.90 -20.63 -4.54
CA PRO A 186 16.03 -20.46 -5.44
C PRO A 186 15.66 -20.65 -6.92
N GLY A 187 16.12 -19.73 -7.77
CA GLY A 187 15.86 -19.75 -9.21
C GLY A 187 14.46 -19.28 -9.62
N SER A 188 13.59 -18.95 -8.65
CA SER A 188 12.31 -18.29 -8.94
C SER A 188 12.53 -16.87 -9.43
N ARG A 189 11.53 -16.28 -10.07
CA ARG A 189 11.56 -14.87 -10.47
C ARG A 189 10.18 -14.24 -10.34
N VAL A 190 10.18 -13.00 -9.92
CA VAL A 190 9.03 -12.09 -10.00
C VAL A 190 9.02 -11.49 -11.40
N LEU A 191 7.89 -11.53 -12.10
CA LEU A 191 7.77 -10.95 -13.43
C LEU A 191 7.87 -9.42 -13.36
N GLU A 192 8.40 -8.81 -14.42
CA GLU A 192 8.59 -7.35 -14.49
C GLU A 192 7.31 -6.62 -14.93
N ASP A 193 6.47 -7.29 -15.74
CA ASP A 193 5.17 -6.77 -16.15
C ASP A 193 4.10 -7.00 -15.08
N ARG A 194 2.98 -6.29 -15.19
CA ARG A 194 1.89 -6.29 -14.21
C ARG A 194 0.53 -6.52 -14.85
N TYR A 195 -0.39 -7.18 -14.12
CA TYR A 195 -1.78 -7.33 -14.53
C TYR A 195 -2.72 -6.28 -13.92
N GLY A 196 -2.21 -5.47 -13.01
CA GLY A 196 -2.94 -4.41 -12.34
C GLY A 196 -2.09 -3.73 -11.28
N ALA A 197 -2.69 -2.85 -10.52
CA ALA A 197 -2.04 -2.17 -9.41
C ALA A 197 -3.04 -1.82 -8.31
N ASN A 198 -2.51 -1.64 -7.09
CA ASN A 198 -3.24 -1.03 -5.98
C ASN A 198 -2.77 0.40 -5.80
N LEU A 199 -3.71 1.31 -5.69
CA LEU A 199 -3.44 2.72 -5.39
C LEU A 199 -3.59 2.94 -3.88
N LEU A 200 -2.49 3.20 -3.21
CA LEU A 200 -2.45 3.50 -1.79
C LEU A 200 -2.51 5.01 -1.58
N ALA A 201 -3.51 5.47 -0.84
CA ALA A 201 -3.73 6.88 -0.52
C ALA A 201 -3.67 7.13 0.99
N MET A 202 -3.62 8.40 1.38
CA MET A 202 -3.83 8.81 2.76
C MET A 202 -5.33 9.04 2.99
N ALA A 203 -5.87 8.41 4.03
CA ALA A 203 -7.27 8.54 4.41
C ALA A 203 -7.43 9.37 5.69
N VAL A 204 -8.53 10.11 5.78
CA VAL A 204 -8.95 10.87 6.95
C VAL A 204 -10.43 10.63 7.22
N ALA A 205 -10.91 10.95 8.43
CA ALA A 205 -12.34 10.93 8.71
C ALA A 205 -13.09 11.84 7.74
N LYS A 206 -14.23 11.38 7.22
CA LYS A 206 -15.03 12.12 6.23
C LYS A 206 -15.52 13.48 6.75
N SER A 207 -15.70 13.60 8.06
CA SER A 207 -16.07 14.86 8.74
C SER A 207 -14.97 15.94 8.68
N HIS A 208 -13.73 15.60 8.34
CA HIS A 208 -12.59 16.51 8.32
C HIS A 208 -12.19 16.92 6.89
N ALA A 209 -13.13 17.53 6.13
CA ALA A 209 -12.88 17.94 4.75
C ALA A 209 -11.68 18.89 4.59
N GLY A 210 -11.48 19.81 5.54
CA GLY A 210 -10.32 20.70 5.55
C GLY A 210 -9.00 19.94 5.68
N ARG A 211 -8.94 18.96 6.60
CA ARG A 211 -7.77 18.10 6.76
C ARG A 211 -7.50 17.29 5.49
N LEU A 212 -8.55 16.77 4.84
CA LEU A 212 -8.42 16.05 3.58
C LEU A 212 -7.78 16.93 2.49
N ALA A 213 -8.22 18.18 2.38
CA ALA A 213 -7.64 19.12 1.41
C ALA A 213 -6.16 19.37 1.69
N TYR A 214 -5.77 19.59 2.95
CA TYR A 214 -4.38 19.77 3.35
C TYR A 214 -3.52 18.52 3.05
N ILE A 215 -4.02 17.33 3.39
CA ILE A 215 -3.31 16.07 3.12
C ILE A 215 -3.16 15.84 1.61
N SER A 216 -4.17 16.17 0.81
CA SER A 216 -4.09 16.05 -0.66
C SER A 216 -3.04 16.98 -1.26
N GLU A 217 -2.94 18.21 -0.78
CA GLU A 217 -1.86 19.15 -1.17
C GLU A 217 -0.48 18.60 -0.77
N PHE A 218 -0.34 18.13 0.48
CA PHE A 218 0.89 17.50 0.94
C PHE A 218 1.31 16.34 0.03
N VAL A 219 0.39 15.45 -0.33
CA VAL A 219 0.67 14.29 -1.18
C VAL A 219 1.19 14.74 -2.56
N GLU A 220 0.54 15.70 -3.21
CA GLU A 220 0.99 16.18 -4.52
C GLU A 220 2.36 16.87 -4.45
N GLU A 221 2.60 17.67 -3.42
CA GLU A 221 3.91 18.30 -3.20
C GLU A 221 5.00 17.26 -2.87
N ALA A 222 4.70 16.26 -2.03
CA ALA A 222 5.65 15.19 -1.69
C ALA A 222 6.02 14.34 -2.91
N LYS A 223 5.07 14.12 -3.83
CA LYS A 223 5.34 13.48 -5.14
C LYS A 223 6.22 14.38 -6.01
N ALA A 224 5.84 15.63 -6.18
CA ALA A 224 6.53 16.58 -7.06
C ALA A 224 7.96 16.91 -6.58
N SER A 225 8.18 16.99 -5.26
CA SER A 225 9.50 17.28 -4.67
C SER A 225 10.43 16.07 -4.59
N GLY A 226 9.94 14.87 -4.96
CA GLY A 226 10.73 13.63 -4.91
C GLY A 226 10.80 12.98 -3.52
N VAL A 227 10.11 13.50 -2.50
CA VAL A 227 10.06 12.90 -1.15
C VAL A 227 9.53 11.48 -1.20
N VAL A 228 8.44 11.24 -1.95
CA VAL A 228 7.84 9.91 -2.11
C VAL A 228 8.80 8.96 -2.86
N GLN A 229 9.46 9.44 -3.90
CA GLN A 229 10.45 8.67 -4.66
C GLN A 229 11.63 8.25 -3.77
N GLN A 230 12.18 9.17 -2.97
CA GLN A 230 13.27 8.86 -2.03
C GLN A 230 12.84 7.86 -0.95
N ALA A 231 11.59 7.94 -0.46
CA ALA A 231 11.06 6.98 0.49
C ALA A 231 10.99 5.56 -0.10
N ILE A 232 10.59 5.43 -1.37
CA ILE A 232 10.58 4.15 -2.11
C ILE A 232 12.01 3.60 -2.26
N GLU A 233 12.96 4.43 -2.69
CA GLU A 233 14.35 4.05 -2.90
C GLU A 233 15.02 3.58 -1.60
N ARG A 234 14.78 4.28 -0.49
CA ARG A 234 15.28 3.86 0.83
C ARG A 234 14.67 2.55 1.31
N GLY A 235 13.43 2.26 0.93
CA GLY A 235 12.77 1.00 1.22
C GLY A 235 13.31 -0.17 0.39
N GLY A 236 13.94 0.10 -0.75
CA GLY A 236 14.50 -0.92 -1.66
C GLY A 236 13.44 -1.87 -2.25
N LEU A 237 12.17 -1.45 -2.28
CA LEU A 237 11.06 -2.30 -2.71
C LEU A 237 10.86 -2.21 -4.23
N ARG A 238 10.80 -3.35 -4.91
CA ARG A 238 10.46 -3.44 -6.33
C ARG A 238 8.96 -3.57 -6.52
N GLY A 239 8.42 -3.00 -7.62
CA GLY A 239 6.98 -3.00 -7.91
C GLY A 239 6.18 -2.04 -7.02
N LEU A 240 6.87 -1.05 -6.46
CA LEU A 240 6.31 0.09 -5.77
C LEU A 240 6.75 1.35 -6.50
N HIS A 241 5.80 2.20 -6.87
CA HIS A 241 6.03 3.40 -7.66
C HIS A 241 5.35 4.61 -7.01
N VAL A 242 5.83 5.79 -7.36
CA VAL A 242 5.10 7.03 -7.08
C VAL A 242 3.80 7.00 -7.90
N ALA A 243 2.66 7.18 -7.25
CA ALA A 243 1.40 7.21 -7.98
C ALA A 243 1.35 8.41 -8.94
N PRO A 244 0.65 8.29 -10.07
CA PRO A 244 0.46 9.41 -10.99
C PRO A 244 -0.09 10.66 -10.28
N PRO A 245 0.19 11.87 -10.79
CA PRO A 245 -0.44 13.09 -10.29
C PRO A 245 -1.97 12.98 -10.32
N ALA A 246 -2.64 13.65 -9.39
CA ALA A 246 -4.08 13.75 -9.42
C ALA A 246 -4.55 14.31 -10.76
N ASN A 247 -5.47 13.60 -11.43
CA ASN A 247 -6.08 14.14 -12.63
C ASN A 247 -7.19 15.11 -12.21
N PRO A 248 -7.09 16.43 -12.49
CA PRO A 248 -8.08 17.42 -12.05
C PRO A 248 -9.50 17.16 -12.58
N GLY A 249 -9.64 16.29 -13.60
CA GLY A 249 -10.92 15.93 -14.22
C GLY A 249 -11.60 14.66 -13.69
N ALA A 250 -10.99 13.92 -12.79
CA ALA A 250 -11.51 12.63 -12.30
C ALA A 250 -12.35 12.72 -11.01
N GLN A 251 -12.55 13.93 -10.47
CA GLN A 251 -13.42 14.18 -9.31
C GLN A 251 -14.73 14.80 -9.77
N LYS A 252 -15.56 13.99 -10.46
CA LYS A 252 -16.97 14.32 -10.67
C LYS A 252 -17.84 13.10 -10.33
#